data_3bc9532c5712fb0576de60248ba462e4
#
_entry.id   3bc9532c5712fb0576de60248ba462e4
#
_cell.length_a   1.000
_cell.length_b   1.000
_cell.length_c   1.000
_cell.angle_alpha   90.00
_cell.angle_beta   90.00
_cell.angle_gamma   90.00
#
_symmetry.space_group_name_H-M   'P 1'
#
loop_
_entity.id
_entity.type
_entity.pdbx_description
1 polymer ?
#
loop_
_entity_poly.entity_id
_entity_poly.type
_entity_poly.pdbx_seq_one_letter_code
_entity_poly.pdbx_strand_id
1 'polypeptide(L)'
;MSKANGTINAIGKIITYILVVLLVLVIAGGISYFVLRDQGITYYVEYGGEKYLADSDGGSLYLPSSDKPQSFSVKSLTGGEVNFDVKITSNSANNFTFVYDGQPQKFYGTNEELNDYSEVFGLEKSADGFTLSIPENFTVEEAVKMKYGGDIEIQGDLNYKLCYFVITVSVDKTAVNLWFNFTELTITLDPPSIIF
;
A
#
# COMPACT_ATOMS: atom_id res chain seq x y z
N MET A 1 -48.82 25.86 35.42
CA MET A 1 -47.81 26.56 34.59
C MET A 1 -46.34 26.10 34.85
N SER A 2 -46.02 25.42 35.93
CA SER A 2 -44.62 25.04 36.29
C SER A 2 -44.01 23.87 35.48
N LYS A 3 -44.80 22.89 35.02
CA LYS A 3 -44.27 21.71 34.29
C LYS A 3 -43.76 22.01 32.86
N ALA A 4 -44.41 22.96 32.18
CA ALA A 4 -44.01 23.32 30.80
C ALA A 4 -42.63 23.99 30.73
N ASN A 5 -42.29 24.82 31.69
CA ASN A 5 -40.97 25.47 31.75
C ASN A 5 -39.83 24.48 32.01
N GLY A 6 -40.04 23.40 32.77
CA GLY A 6 -39.04 22.36 33.02
C GLY A 6 -38.73 21.55 31.77
N THR A 7 -39.73 21.24 30.95
CA THR A 7 -39.56 20.48 29.70
C THR A 7 -38.82 21.31 28.64
N ILE A 8 -39.12 22.59 28.49
CA ILE A 8 -38.44 23.50 27.57
C ILE A 8 -36.96 23.66 27.94
N ASN A 9 -36.66 23.78 29.23
CA ASN A 9 -35.27 23.84 29.72
C ASN A 9 -34.49 22.52 29.48
N ALA A 10 -35.16 21.37 29.62
CA ALA A 10 -34.54 20.08 29.34
C ALA A 10 -34.22 19.91 27.85
N ILE A 11 -35.14 20.24 26.96
CA ILE A 11 -34.96 20.23 25.52
C ILE A 11 -33.81 21.17 25.10
N GLY A 12 -33.78 22.40 25.65
CA GLY A 12 -32.74 23.35 25.41
C GLY A 12 -31.33 22.81 25.77
N LYS A 13 -31.19 22.15 26.91
CA LYS A 13 -29.95 21.51 27.33
C LYS A 13 -29.52 20.39 26.37
N ILE A 14 -30.44 19.53 25.94
CA ILE A 14 -30.15 18.44 24.99
C ILE A 14 -29.67 19.03 23.66
N ILE A 15 -30.34 20.03 23.13
CA ILE A 15 -29.93 20.69 21.89
C ILE A 15 -28.51 21.29 22.04
N THR A 16 -28.24 21.95 23.17
CA THR A 16 -26.93 22.53 23.46
C THR A 16 -25.82 21.44 23.49
N TYR A 17 -26.10 20.30 24.14
CA TYR A 17 -25.14 19.18 24.12
C TYR A 17 -24.87 18.63 22.71
N ILE A 18 -25.93 18.44 21.92
CA ILE A 18 -25.77 17.98 20.52
C ILE A 18 -24.92 18.96 19.72
N LEU A 19 -25.17 20.27 19.84
CA LEU A 19 -24.40 21.31 19.15
C LEU A 19 -22.97 21.35 19.60
N VAL A 20 -22.68 21.17 20.89
CA VAL A 20 -21.30 21.10 21.41
C VAL A 20 -20.57 19.87 20.87
N VAL A 21 -21.21 18.70 20.86
CA VAL A 21 -20.64 17.47 20.30
C VAL A 21 -20.34 17.64 18.80
N LEU A 22 -21.28 18.18 18.03
CA LEU A 22 -21.08 18.47 16.62
C LEU A 22 -19.92 19.46 16.40
N LEU A 23 -19.84 20.50 17.20
CA LEU A 23 -18.74 21.48 17.12
C LEU A 23 -17.38 20.82 17.39
N VAL A 24 -17.30 19.98 18.43
CA VAL A 24 -16.06 19.23 18.75
C VAL A 24 -15.66 18.30 17.60
N LEU A 25 -16.62 17.59 16.99
CA LEU A 25 -16.36 16.73 15.84
C LEU A 25 -15.87 17.52 14.62
N VAL A 26 -16.45 18.69 14.35
CA VAL A 26 -16.02 19.58 13.26
C VAL A 26 -14.60 20.11 13.52
N ILE A 27 -14.30 20.53 14.75
CA ILE A 27 -12.99 21.02 15.12
C ILE A 27 -11.95 19.90 15.03
N ALA A 28 -12.24 18.71 15.58
CA ALA A 28 -11.35 17.56 15.53
C ALA A 28 -11.10 17.10 14.08
N GLY A 29 -12.15 17.03 13.26
CA GLY A 29 -12.03 16.72 11.83
C GLY A 29 -11.23 17.76 11.07
N GLY A 30 -11.46 19.04 11.36
CA GLY A 30 -10.69 20.14 10.76
C GLY A 30 -9.21 20.08 11.12
N ILE A 31 -8.89 19.88 12.40
CA ILE A 31 -7.48 19.75 12.85
C ILE A 31 -6.82 18.54 12.17
N SER A 32 -7.49 17.39 12.16
CA SER A 32 -6.95 16.18 11.50
C SER A 32 -6.71 16.42 10.01
N TYR A 33 -7.64 17.08 9.33
CA TYR A 33 -7.48 17.44 7.92
C TYR A 33 -6.28 18.37 7.68
N PHE A 34 -6.12 19.41 8.49
CA PHE A 34 -4.99 20.34 8.36
C PHE A 34 -3.65 19.65 8.64
N VAL A 35 -3.59 18.81 9.67
CA VAL A 35 -2.36 18.05 9.98
C VAL A 35 -2.00 17.11 8.84
N LEU A 36 -2.94 16.35 8.30
CA LEU A 36 -2.70 15.45 7.17
C LEU A 36 -2.31 16.23 5.91
N ARG A 37 -2.94 17.36 5.65
CA ARG A 37 -2.61 18.24 4.53
C ARG A 37 -1.20 18.82 4.64
N ASP A 38 -0.80 19.27 5.83
CA ASP A 38 0.54 19.82 6.07
C ASP A 38 1.64 18.74 5.89
N GLN A 39 1.30 17.48 6.14
CA GLN A 39 2.16 16.33 5.85
C GLN A 39 2.12 15.91 4.38
N GLY A 40 1.29 16.56 3.55
CA GLY A 40 1.11 16.22 2.14
C GLY A 40 0.24 14.97 1.90
N ILE A 41 -0.35 14.39 2.96
CA ILE A 41 -1.21 13.22 2.84
C ILE A 41 -2.60 13.67 2.44
N THR A 42 -2.94 13.44 1.18
CA THR A 42 -4.24 13.83 0.61
C THR A 42 -5.07 12.66 0.11
N TYR A 43 -4.53 11.45 0.16
CA TYR A 43 -5.15 10.25 -0.39
C TYR A 43 -4.83 9.00 0.45
N TYR A 44 -5.53 7.92 0.15
CA TYR A 44 -5.27 6.59 0.69
C TYR A 44 -5.50 5.53 -0.39
N VAL A 45 -4.85 4.39 -0.20
CA VAL A 45 -5.10 3.18 -0.98
C VAL A 45 -6.06 2.29 -0.19
N GLU A 46 -7.06 1.72 -0.83
CA GLU A 46 -8.01 0.81 -0.21
C GLU A 46 -7.93 -0.56 -0.88
N TYR A 47 -7.79 -1.60 -0.07
CA TYR A 47 -7.80 -2.99 -0.49
C TYR A 47 -8.47 -3.86 0.59
N GLY A 48 -9.36 -4.78 0.20
CA GLY A 48 -10.03 -5.68 1.13
C GLY A 48 -10.88 -4.99 2.21
N GLY A 49 -11.23 -3.71 2.03
CA GLY A 49 -11.94 -2.89 3.00
C GLY A 49 -11.03 -2.14 3.99
N GLU A 50 -9.73 -2.37 3.94
CA GLU A 50 -8.73 -1.65 4.73
C GLU A 50 -8.18 -0.45 3.98
N LYS A 51 -7.76 0.58 4.73
CA LYS A 51 -7.24 1.85 4.21
C LYS A 51 -5.79 2.02 4.60
N TYR A 52 -4.95 2.30 3.61
CA TYR A 52 -3.52 2.51 3.75
C TYR A 52 -3.19 3.96 3.43
N LEU A 53 -2.67 4.67 4.41
CA LEU A 53 -2.23 6.06 4.28
C LEU A 53 -0.73 6.11 4.00
N ALA A 54 -0.27 7.21 3.42
CA ALA A 54 1.16 7.49 3.34
C ALA A 54 1.71 7.70 4.75
N ASP A 55 2.61 6.83 5.18
CA ASP A 55 3.37 6.97 6.41
C ASP A 55 4.82 6.55 6.19
N SER A 56 5.66 6.77 7.18
CA SER A 56 7.07 6.46 7.10
C SER A 56 7.36 4.95 7.18
N ASP A 57 6.42 4.17 7.69
CA ASP A 57 6.65 2.76 8.02
C ASP A 57 6.05 1.77 7.00
N GLY A 58 5.28 2.28 6.02
CA GLY A 58 4.57 1.48 5.02
C GLY A 58 3.39 0.72 5.61
N GLY A 59 2.62 0.08 4.75
CA GLY A 59 1.47 -0.75 5.12
C GLY A 59 1.77 -2.22 4.96
N SER A 60 1.30 -3.06 5.88
CA SER A 60 1.28 -4.51 5.71
C SER A 60 0.01 -4.92 4.97
N LEU A 61 0.14 -5.78 3.96
CA LEU A 61 -0.96 -6.19 3.10
C LEU A 61 -0.95 -7.71 2.92
N TYR A 62 -2.04 -8.38 3.02
CA TYR A 62 -2.19 -9.79 2.66
C TYR A 62 -2.78 -9.92 1.26
N LEU A 63 -2.00 -10.46 0.33
CA LEU A 63 -2.44 -10.73 -1.04
C LEU A 63 -2.53 -12.25 -1.26
N PRO A 64 -3.72 -12.82 -1.29
CA PRO A 64 -3.85 -14.22 -1.66
C PRO A 64 -3.43 -14.42 -3.11
N SER A 65 -2.70 -15.49 -3.39
CA SER A 65 -2.56 -15.96 -4.78
C SER A 65 -3.96 -16.28 -5.32
N SER A 66 -4.25 -15.82 -6.50
CA SER A 66 -5.59 -15.97 -7.09
C SER A 66 -5.50 -15.90 -8.61
N ASP A 67 -6.28 -16.75 -9.27
CA ASP A 67 -6.50 -16.66 -10.73
C ASP A 67 -7.18 -15.35 -11.15
N LYS A 68 -7.69 -14.58 -10.19
CA LYS A 68 -8.35 -13.31 -10.44
C LYS A 68 -7.44 -12.15 -10.05
N PRO A 69 -7.38 -11.10 -10.87
CA PRO A 69 -6.67 -9.90 -10.51
C PRO A 69 -7.15 -9.33 -9.17
N GLN A 70 -6.19 -8.90 -8.37
CA GLN A 70 -6.46 -8.17 -7.13
C GLN A 70 -6.68 -6.69 -7.45
N SER A 71 -7.73 -6.11 -6.92
CA SER A 71 -8.12 -4.71 -7.23
C SER A 71 -7.89 -3.79 -6.05
N PHE A 72 -7.27 -2.68 -6.32
CA PHE A 72 -6.97 -1.60 -5.37
C PHE A 72 -7.66 -0.32 -5.82
N SER A 73 -8.20 0.44 -4.89
CA SER A 73 -8.74 1.77 -5.15
C SER A 73 -7.83 2.84 -4.56
N VAL A 74 -7.63 3.94 -5.29
CA VAL A 74 -6.89 5.11 -4.81
C VAL A 74 -7.88 6.24 -4.64
N LYS A 75 -8.08 6.71 -3.41
CA LYS A 75 -9.16 7.64 -3.06
C LYS A 75 -8.63 8.88 -2.37
N SER A 76 -9.19 10.04 -2.72
CA SER A 76 -8.93 11.28 -2.00
C SER A 76 -9.58 11.27 -0.62
N LEU A 77 -8.90 11.82 0.37
CA LEU A 77 -9.47 12.06 1.70
C LEU A 77 -10.62 13.09 1.70
N THR A 78 -10.65 13.95 0.70
CA THR A 78 -11.63 15.04 0.59
C THR A 78 -12.68 14.81 -0.50
N GLY A 79 -12.59 13.66 -1.19
CA GLY A 79 -13.34 13.40 -2.41
C GLY A 79 -12.71 14.04 -3.65
N GLY A 80 -13.01 13.51 -4.81
CA GLY A 80 -12.45 13.93 -6.09
C GLY A 80 -11.45 12.92 -6.67
N GLU A 81 -11.07 13.14 -7.90
CA GLU A 81 -10.10 12.31 -8.61
C GLU A 81 -8.70 12.49 -8.05
N VAL A 82 -7.94 11.42 -8.00
CA VAL A 82 -6.53 11.42 -7.59
C VAL A 82 -5.68 11.04 -8.79
N ASN A 83 -4.80 11.94 -9.21
CA ASN A 83 -3.80 11.60 -10.20
C ASN A 83 -2.61 10.96 -9.48
N PHE A 84 -2.43 9.67 -9.67
CA PHE A 84 -1.40 8.88 -9.01
C PHE A 84 -0.54 8.13 -10.02
N ASP A 85 0.63 7.73 -9.60
CA ASP A 85 1.46 6.73 -10.27
C ASP A 85 1.60 5.49 -9.40
N VAL A 86 1.82 4.33 -10.01
CA VAL A 86 1.95 3.07 -9.30
C VAL A 86 3.05 2.22 -9.93
N LYS A 87 3.91 1.65 -9.08
CA LYS A 87 5.00 0.75 -9.48
C LYS A 87 5.09 -0.43 -8.52
N ILE A 88 5.58 -1.56 -9.01
CA ILE A 88 5.98 -2.70 -8.19
C ILE A 88 7.47 -2.88 -8.33
N THR A 89 8.20 -2.75 -7.22
CA THR A 89 9.66 -2.86 -7.23
C THR A 89 10.12 -4.00 -6.35
N SER A 90 11.20 -4.67 -6.77
CA SER A 90 11.87 -5.65 -5.93
C SER A 90 12.62 -4.97 -4.79
N ASN A 91 12.69 -5.65 -3.65
CA ASN A 91 13.51 -5.26 -2.52
C ASN A 91 14.03 -6.50 -1.78
N SER A 92 15.13 -6.39 -1.06
CA SER A 92 15.68 -7.50 -0.29
C SER A 92 16.58 -7.01 0.83
N ALA A 93 16.40 -7.59 2.02
CA ALA A 93 17.34 -7.38 3.12
C ALA A 93 18.71 -8.02 2.86
N ASN A 94 18.70 -9.18 2.16
CA ASN A 94 19.93 -9.85 1.69
C ASN A 94 19.85 -9.98 0.17
N ASN A 95 20.50 -9.05 -0.51
CA ASN A 95 20.49 -8.99 -1.95
C ASN A 95 21.15 -10.23 -2.55
N PHE A 96 20.41 -11.05 -3.28
CA PHE A 96 20.98 -12.18 -4.00
C PHE A 96 21.39 -11.79 -5.41
N THR A 97 22.32 -12.56 -5.95
CA THR A 97 22.86 -12.39 -7.30
C THR A 97 22.40 -13.55 -8.18
N PHE A 98 22.06 -13.24 -9.42
CA PHE A 98 21.78 -14.22 -10.46
C PHE A 98 22.56 -13.86 -11.72
N VAL A 99 22.80 -14.82 -12.61
CA VAL A 99 23.45 -14.58 -13.91
C VAL A 99 22.37 -14.49 -14.98
N TYR A 100 22.44 -13.43 -15.76
CA TYR A 100 21.61 -13.20 -16.93
C TYR A 100 22.52 -12.76 -18.09
N ASP A 101 22.42 -13.43 -19.23
CA ASP A 101 23.26 -13.20 -20.41
C ASP A 101 24.77 -13.20 -20.08
N GLY A 102 25.18 -14.13 -19.21
CA GLY A 102 26.57 -14.28 -18.77
C GLY A 102 27.05 -13.16 -17.82
N GLN A 103 26.18 -12.26 -17.40
CA GLN A 103 26.54 -11.16 -16.51
C GLN A 103 25.84 -11.31 -15.15
N PRO A 104 26.56 -11.08 -14.04
CA PRO A 104 25.95 -11.10 -12.72
C PRO A 104 25.02 -9.90 -12.55
N GLN A 105 23.80 -10.17 -12.11
CA GLN A 105 22.77 -9.21 -11.81
C GLN A 105 22.36 -9.31 -10.34
N LYS A 106 21.86 -8.23 -9.77
CA LYS A 106 21.31 -8.19 -8.42
C LYS A 106 19.79 -8.13 -8.46
N PHE A 107 19.13 -8.88 -7.58
CA PHE A 107 17.69 -8.84 -7.45
C PHE A 107 17.19 -7.44 -7.07
N TYR A 108 17.92 -6.77 -6.19
CA TYR A 108 17.69 -5.39 -5.82
C TYR A 108 18.99 -4.59 -5.98
N GLY A 109 18.94 -3.51 -6.69
CA GLY A 109 20.08 -2.66 -6.98
C GLY A 109 19.72 -1.17 -6.99
N THR A 110 20.68 -0.34 -7.33
CA THR A 110 20.50 1.12 -7.44
C THR A 110 19.84 1.56 -8.75
N ASN A 111 19.71 0.66 -9.73
CA ASN A 111 19.03 0.95 -10.98
C ASN A 111 17.54 0.69 -10.85
N GLU A 112 16.73 1.74 -10.89
CA GLU A 112 15.27 1.68 -10.73
C GLU A 112 14.59 0.83 -11.82
N GLU A 113 15.07 0.87 -13.07
CA GLU A 113 14.50 0.07 -14.17
C GLU A 113 14.71 -1.43 -13.93
N LEU A 114 15.87 -1.82 -13.39
CA LEU A 114 16.14 -3.20 -13.06
C LEU A 114 15.32 -3.71 -11.88
N ASN A 115 14.85 -2.82 -11.02
CA ASN A 115 14.02 -3.16 -9.87
C ASN A 115 12.52 -3.16 -10.18
N ASP A 116 12.08 -2.64 -11.33
CA ASP A 116 10.67 -2.57 -11.71
C ASP A 116 10.16 -3.94 -12.17
N TYR A 117 9.16 -4.46 -11.47
CA TYR A 117 8.48 -5.74 -11.72
C TYR A 117 7.00 -5.57 -12.07
N SER A 118 6.57 -4.36 -12.40
CA SER A 118 5.17 -4.03 -12.65
C SER A 118 4.56 -4.91 -13.76
N GLU A 119 5.29 -5.15 -14.85
CA GLU A 119 4.84 -6.02 -15.94
C GLU A 119 4.72 -7.49 -15.50
N VAL A 120 5.63 -7.97 -14.64
CA VAL A 120 5.63 -9.34 -14.14
C VAL A 120 4.35 -9.65 -13.38
N PHE A 121 3.84 -8.68 -12.64
CA PHE A 121 2.60 -8.80 -11.88
C PHE A 121 1.35 -8.36 -12.67
N GLY A 122 1.48 -8.08 -13.96
CA GLY A 122 0.37 -7.63 -14.79
C GLY A 122 -0.29 -6.38 -14.22
N LEU A 123 0.50 -5.41 -13.75
CA LEU A 123 0.01 -4.17 -13.18
C LEU A 123 -0.74 -3.37 -14.25
N GLU A 124 -2.02 -3.16 -14.03
CA GLU A 124 -2.88 -2.34 -14.89
C GLU A 124 -3.48 -1.18 -14.08
N LYS A 125 -3.28 0.04 -14.56
CA LYS A 125 -3.79 1.27 -13.95
C LYS A 125 -5.11 1.69 -14.56
N SER A 126 -6.04 2.12 -13.72
CA SER A 126 -7.30 2.78 -14.10
C SER A 126 -7.37 4.20 -13.54
N ALA A 127 -8.47 4.90 -13.77
CA ALA A 127 -8.66 6.28 -13.28
C ALA A 127 -8.75 6.36 -11.74
N ASP A 128 -9.29 5.34 -11.10
CA ASP A 128 -9.62 5.30 -9.68
C ASP A 128 -8.90 4.20 -8.89
N GLY A 129 -7.94 3.50 -9.54
CA GLY A 129 -7.21 2.43 -8.90
C GLY A 129 -6.29 1.66 -9.84
N PHE A 130 -5.92 0.47 -9.42
CA PHE A 130 -5.10 -0.44 -10.21
C PHE A 130 -5.43 -1.90 -9.88
N THR A 131 -5.04 -2.80 -10.78
CA THR A 131 -5.11 -4.24 -10.56
C THR A 131 -3.74 -4.86 -10.70
N LEU A 132 -3.54 -5.98 -10.05
CA LEU A 132 -2.37 -6.83 -10.24
C LEU A 132 -2.76 -8.30 -10.12
N SER A 133 -1.98 -9.17 -10.72
CA SER A 133 -2.20 -10.62 -10.71
C SER A 133 -1.02 -11.34 -10.09
N ILE A 134 -1.29 -12.27 -9.19
CA ILE A 134 -0.27 -13.11 -8.56
C ILE A 134 -0.64 -14.56 -8.86
N PRO A 135 0.05 -15.22 -9.80
CA PRO A 135 -0.22 -16.60 -10.14
C PRO A 135 -0.07 -17.55 -8.94
N GLU A 136 -0.82 -18.63 -8.94
CA GLU A 136 -0.65 -19.68 -7.94
C GLU A 136 0.78 -20.25 -7.98
N ASN A 137 1.33 -20.53 -6.80
CA ASN A 137 2.68 -21.05 -6.61
C ASN A 137 3.81 -20.17 -7.19
N PHE A 138 3.52 -18.87 -7.35
CA PHE A 138 4.50 -17.93 -7.87
C PHE A 138 5.67 -17.73 -6.89
N THR A 139 6.88 -17.83 -7.39
CA THR A 139 8.11 -17.68 -6.61
C THR A 139 8.92 -16.47 -7.05
N VAL A 140 9.86 -16.03 -6.20
CA VAL A 140 10.80 -14.97 -6.56
C VAL A 140 11.63 -15.37 -7.79
N GLU A 141 12.00 -16.64 -7.89
CA GLU A 141 12.73 -17.17 -9.04
C GLU A 141 11.93 -17.05 -10.34
N GLU A 142 10.64 -17.39 -10.30
CA GLU A 142 9.75 -17.23 -11.44
C GLU A 142 9.56 -15.76 -11.81
N ALA A 143 9.44 -14.87 -10.83
CA ALA A 143 9.37 -13.44 -11.08
C ALA A 143 10.61 -12.93 -11.82
N VAL A 144 11.81 -13.38 -11.42
CA VAL A 144 13.06 -13.03 -12.09
C VAL A 144 13.12 -13.62 -13.49
N LYS A 145 12.74 -14.89 -13.66
CA LYS A 145 12.68 -15.54 -14.98
C LYS A 145 11.72 -14.82 -15.93
N MET A 146 10.56 -14.44 -15.45
CA MET A 146 9.59 -13.69 -16.26
C MET A 146 10.12 -12.33 -16.68
N LYS A 147 10.77 -11.62 -15.77
CA LYS A 147 11.31 -10.29 -16.04
C LYS A 147 12.40 -10.30 -17.09
N TYR A 148 13.35 -11.21 -16.96
CA TYR A 148 14.56 -11.21 -17.81
C TYR A 148 14.42 -12.11 -19.04
N GLY A 149 13.45 -12.99 -19.07
CA GLY A 149 13.16 -13.89 -20.19
C GLY A 149 14.27 -14.91 -20.42
N GLY A 150 14.11 -16.12 -19.94
CA GLY A 150 15.04 -17.22 -20.26
C GLY A 150 15.72 -17.85 -19.06
N ASP A 151 16.84 -18.53 -19.35
CA ASP A 151 17.59 -19.27 -18.35
C ASP A 151 18.38 -18.30 -17.48
N ILE A 152 17.98 -18.20 -16.23
CA ILE A 152 18.75 -17.52 -15.21
C ILE A 152 19.39 -18.54 -14.28
N GLU A 153 20.62 -18.30 -13.88
CA GLU A 153 21.32 -19.08 -12.88
C GLU A 153 21.39 -18.28 -11.57
N ILE A 154 20.73 -18.80 -10.54
CA ILE A 154 20.74 -18.17 -9.22
C ILE A 154 22.03 -18.60 -8.50
N GLN A 155 22.80 -17.62 -8.05
CA GLN A 155 24.05 -17.83 -7.35
C GLN A 155 23.85 -17.68 -5.83
N GLY A 156 24.23 -18.74 -5.10
CA GLY A 156 24.18 -18.77 -3.64
C GLY A 156 22.88 -19.31 -3.07
N ASP A 157 22.81 -19.34 -1.74
CA ASP A 157 21.60 -19.77 -1.01
C ASP A 157 20.55 -18.69 -1.06
N LEU A 158 19.49 -18.95 -1.82
CA LEU A 158 18.36 -18.03 -1.91
C LEU A 158 17.53 -18.09 -0.64
N ASN A 159 17.64 -17.09 0.21
CA ASN A 159 16.72 -16.94 1.31
C ASN A 159 15.49 -16.13 0.85
N TYR A 160 14.52 -16.81 0.26
CA TYR A 160 13.28 -16.21 -0.25
C TYR A 160 12.53 -15.37 0.79
N LYS A 161 12.69 -15.68 2.08
CA LYS A 161 12.05 -14.95 3.18
C LYS A 161 12.53 -13.50 3.31
N LEU A 162 13.69 -13.20 2.72
CA LEU A 162 14.28 -11.87 2.74
C LEU A 162 14.05 -11.10 1.44
N CYS A 163 13.41 -11.74 0.45
CA CYS A 163 13.05 -11.12 -0.81
C CYS A 163 11.58 -10.71 -0.76
N TYR A 164 11.29 -9.48 -1.11
CA TYR A 164 9.93 -8.96 -1.11
C TYR A 164 9.76 -7.93 -2.24
N PHE A 165 8.53 -7.61 -2.52
CA PHE A 165 8.16 -6.58 -3.47
C PHE A 165 7.44 -5.45 -2.75
N VAL A 166 7.50 -4.27 -3.34
CA VAL A 166 6.85 -3.07 -2.81
C VAL A 166 5.97 -2.50 -3.89
N ILE A 167 4.67 -2.41 -3.63
CA ILE A 167 3.76 -1.62 -4.42
C ILE A 167 3.86 -0.18 -3.90
N THR A 168 4.38 0.72 -4.71
CA THR A 168 4.47 2.15 -4.38
C THR A 168 3.41 2.91 -5.15
N VAL A 169 2.47 3.50 -4.46
CA VAL A 169 1.46 4.41 -5.03
C VAL A 169 1.85 5.83 -4.66
N SER A 170 2.13 6.65 -5.66
CA SER A 170 2.66 8.01 -5.48
C SER A 170 1.66 9.06 -5.97
N VAL A 171 1.46 10.10 -5.18
CA VAL A 171 0.74 11.32 -5.55
C VAL A 171 1.63 12.51 -5.20
N ASP A 172 2.09 13.24 -6.21
CA ASP A 172 3.05 14.32 -6.07
C ASP A 172 4.32 13.89 -5.29
N LYS A 173 4.48 14.38 -4.05
CA LYS A 173 5.65 14.11 -3.20
C LYS A 173 5.42 13.06 -2.13
N THR A 174 4.22 12.50 -2.06
CA THR A 174 3.86 11.49 -1.06
C THR A 174 3.72 10.13 -1.69
N ALA A 175 3.99 9.07 -0.92
CA ALA A 175 3.83 7.70 -1.38
C ALA A 175 3.23 6.81 -0.30
N VAL A 176 2.37 5.88 -0.71
CA VAL A 176 1.95 4.73 0.09
C VAL A 176 2.76 3.54 -0.40
N ASN A 177 3.49 2.91 0.51
CA ASN A 177 4.26 1.70 0.23
C ASN A 177 3.57 0.50 0.84
N LEU A 178 3.27 -0.50 0.02
CA LEU A 178 2.64 -1.74 0.41
C LEU A 178 3.62 -2.87 0.13
N TRP A 179 4.06 -3.56 1.18
CA TRP A 179 5.11 -4.57 1.13
C TRP A 179 4.52 -5.97 1.06
N PHE A 180 5.06 -6.85 0.23
CA PHE A 180 4.65 -8.24 0.16
C PHE A 180 5.81 -9.18 -0.18
N ASN A 181 5.79 -10.38 0.38
CA ASN A 181 6.74 -11.43 0.06
C ASN A 181 6.02 -12.76 -0.22
N PHE A 182 6.74 -13.68 -0.83
CA PHE A 182 6.28 -15.03 -1.07
C PHE A 182 6.85 -15.93 0.02
N THR A 183 6.01 -16.38 0.95
CA THR A 183 6.36 -17.48 1.83
C THR A 183 5.41 -18.63 1.55
N GLU A 184 5.94 -19.77 1.11
CA GLU A 184 5.29 -21.07 0.94
C GLU A 184 3.74 -21.02 1.01
N LEU A 185 3.06 -20.59 -0.06
CA LEU A 185 1.60 -20.52 -0.23
C LEU A 185 0.86 -19.35 0.44
N THR A 186 1.55 -18.47 1.14
CA THR A 186 0.90 -17.31 1.75
C THR A 186 1.70 -16.06 1.45
N ILE A 187 1.07 -15.12 0.79
CA ILE A 187 1.64 -13.79 0.62
C ILE A 187 1.32 -13.06 1.91
N THR A 188 2.27 -12.96 2.78
CA THR A 188 2.19 -12.13 3.96
C THR A 188 3.02 -10.88 3.75
N LEU A 189 2.42 -9.78 4.06
CA LEU A 189 3.03 -8.48 4.06
C LEU A 189 3.32 -8.08 5.49
N ASP A 190 4.42 -8.52 5.98
CA ASP A 190 5.08 -7.79 7.04
C ASP A 190 6.33 -7.17 6.40
N PRO A 191 6.58 -5.87 6.56
CA PRO A 191 7.90 -5.39 6.29
C PRO A 191 8.84 -6.27 7.10
N PRO A 192 9.88 -6.86 6.49
CA PRO A 192 10.79 -7.70 7.23
C PRO A 192 11.28 -6.87 8.41
N SER A 193 11.05 -7.36 9.61
CA SER A 193 11.60 -6.74 10.81
C SER A 193 13.10 -6.68 10.58
N ILE A 194 13.62 -5.50 10.26
CA ILE A 194 15.04 -5.29 10.13
C ILE A 194 15.58 -5.44 11.55
N ILE A 195 16.01 -6.64 11.88
CA ILE A 195 16.76 -6.89 13.10
C ILE A 195 18.14 -6.29 12.83
N PHE A 196 18.37 -5.09 13.36
CA PHE A 196 19.68 -4.48 13.44
C PHE A 196 20.55 -5.23 14.46
#